data_afe882d8b38b6ff926c574e7cb45a876
#
_entry.id   afe882d8b38b6ff926c574e7cb45a876
#
_cell.length_a   1.000
_cell.length_b   1.000
_cell.length_c   1.000
_cell.angle_alpha   90.00
_cell.angle_beta   90.00
_cell.angle_gamma   90.00
#
_symmetry.space_group_name_H-M   'P 1'
#
loop_
_entity.id
_entity.type
_entity.pdbx_description
1 polymer ?
#
loop_
_entity_poly.entity_id
_entity_poly.type
_entity_poly.pdbx_seq_one_letter_code
_entity_poly.pdbx_strand_id
1 'polypeptide(L)'
;AKVLDVFLKKAAELGFKTKNIDNYAGTIDIGEGKPELGILCHLDVVDAGIGWNYPPFELTKSDGKLYGRGTTDDKGPAVSVLYGLKAAEETGLIKKPVRFIVGCNEENGSDDLEYYCKKEALPEKLYTPDGQYPVINIEKGMIRGKFSKKLAENSPKKYILKIHGGDTVNAVPSEAFAEICGFSEDEINILSLIHI
;
A
#
# COMPACT_ATOMS: atom_id res chain seq x y z
N ALA A 1 5.43 -3.54 14.10
CA ALA A 1 4.31 -2.59 13.87
C ALA A 1 3.05 -3.09 14.61
N LYS A 2 2.27 -2.17 15.22
CA LYS A 2 1.09 -2.57 16.01
C LYS A 2 0.06 -3.38 15.21
N VAL A 3 -0.12 -3.05 13.93
CA VAL A 3 -1.04 -3.79 13.04
C VAL A 3 -0.56 -5.23 12.80
N LEU A 4 0.75 -5.42 12.65
CA LEU A 4 1.36 -6.75 12.50
C LEU A 4 1.09 -7.64 13.71
N ASP A 5 1.28 -7.10 14.91
CA ASP A 5 1.05 -7.87 16.15
C ASP A 5 -0.42 -8.29 16.28
N VAL A 6 -1.36 -7.39 15.95
CA VAL A 6 -2.79 -7.69 15.96
C VAL A 6 -3.13 -8.78 14.95
N PHE A 7 -2.58 -8.70 13.74
CA PHE A 7 -2.84 -9.68 12.69
C PHE A 7 -2.27 -11.06 13.01
N LEU A 8 -1.02 -11.12 13.45
CA LEU A 8 -0.37 -12.37 13.86
C LEU A 8 -1.05 -12.99 15.07
N LYS A 9 -1.48 -12.19 16.05
CA LYS A 9 -2.26 -12.66 17.18
C LYS A 9 -3.57 -13.30 16.70
N LYS A 10 -4.28 -12.66 15.77
CA LYS A 10 -5.50 -13.22 15.21
C LYS A 10 -5.27 -14.52 14.47
N ALA A 11 -4.20 -14.63 13.72
CA ALA A 11 -3.81 -15.88 13.06
C ALA A 11 -3.48 -16.98 14.07
N ALA A 12 -2.80 -16.66 15.16
CA ALA A 12 -2.52 -17.61 16.24
C ALA A 12 -3.79 -18.08 16.95
N GLU A 13 -4.78 -17.18 17.18
CA GLU A 13 -6.09 -17.53 17.72
C GLU A 13 -6.86 -18.51 16.82
N LEU A 14 -6.64 -18.45 15.50
CA LEU A 14 -7.20 -19.41 14.53
C LEU A 14 -6.43 -20.74 14.48
N GLY A 15 -5.37 -20.89 15.27
CA GLY A 15 -4.59 -22.12 15.38
C GLY A 15 -3.37 -22.18 14.47
N PHE A 16 -3.03 -21.14 13.74
CA PHE A 16 -1.89 -21.10 12.85
C PHE A 16 -0.57 -20.87 13.59
N LYS A 17 0.52 -21.41 13.04
CA LYS A 17 1.87 -21.11 13.49
C LYS A 17 2.30 -19.75 12.93
N THR A 18 2.63 -18.82 13.82
CA THR A 18 3.00 -17.46 13.43
C THR A 18 4.43 -17.12 13.86
N LYS A 19 5.09 -16.24 13.11
CA LYS A 19 6.38 -15.66 13.44
C LYS A 19 6.41 -14.19 13.09
N ASN A 20 6.83 -13.36 14.05
CA ASN A 20 7.15 -11.95 13.80
C ASN A 20 8.64 -11.85 13.44
N ILE A 21 8.97 -11.22 12.33
CA ILE A 21 10.33 -11.02 11.83
C ILE A 21 10.72 -9.57 12.10
N ASP A 22 11.20 -9.35 13.31
CA ASP A 22 11.76 -8.09 13.82
C ASP A 22 10.86 -6.85 13.58
N ASN A 23 9.53 -7.05 13.57
CA ASN A 23 8.50 -6.03 13.28
C ASN A 23 8.51 -5.43 11.86
N TYR A 24 9.27 -6.01 10.94
CA TYR A 24 9.21 -5.69 9.52
C TYR A 24 8.12 -6.49 8.81
N ALA A 25 8.13 -7.79 8.98
CA ALA A 25 7.17 -8.69 8.37
C ALA A 25 6.73 -9.79 9.32
N GLY A 26 5.68 -10.51 8.95
CA GLY A 26 5.22 -11.68 9.67
C GLY A 26 4.98 -12.86 8.76
N THR A 27 5.07 -14.09 9.31
CA THR A 27 4.67 -15.29 8.60
C THR A 27 3.60 -16.04 9.36
N ILE A 28 2.74 -16.68 8.60
CA ILE A 28 1.68 -17.58 9.05
C ILE A 28 1.85 -18.86 8.24
N ASP A 29 2.28 -19.93 8.90
CA ASP A 29 2.59 -21.19 8.25
C ASP A 29 1.46 -22.21 8.46
N ILE A 30 1.06 -22.89 7.39
CA ILE A 30 0.02 -23.90 7.35
C ILE A 30 0.60 -25.18 6.74
N GLY A 31 0.37 -26.30 7.43
CA GLY A 31 0.99 -27.58 7.09
C GLY A 31 2.42 -27.70 7.63
N GLU A 32 3.00 -28.89 7.46
CA GLU A 32 4.36 -29.19 7.92
C GLU A 32 5.36 -29.23 6.76
N GLY A 33 6.59 -28.83 7.03
CA GLY A 33 7.68 -28.86 6.06
C GLY A 33 7.99 -27.51 5.44
N LYS A 34 8.77 -27.53 4.36
CA LYS A 34 9.15 -26.31 3.63
C LYS A 34 7.97 -25.80 2.81
N PRO A 35 7.55 -24.54 2.95
CA PRO A 35 6.45 -23.97 2.17
C PRO A 35 6.73 -24.03 0.67
N GLU A 36 5.80 -24.58 -0.10
CA GLU A 36 5.86 -24.63 -1.56
C GLU A 36 5.11 -23.44 -2.20
N LEU A 37 4.04 -22.98 -1.55
CA LEU A 37 3.23 -21.84 -1.98
C LEU A 37 3.36 -20.72 -0.96
N GLY A 38 3.58 -19.52 -1.46
CA GLY A 38 3.52 -18.28 -0.70
C GLY A 38 2.35 -17.41 -1.13
N ILE A 39 1.78 -16.71 -0.17
CA ILE A 39 0.82 -15.64 -0.39
C ILE A 39 1.41 -14.40 0.28
N LEU A 40 1.38 -13.26 -0.41
CA LEU A 40 1.94 -12.01 0.09
C LEU A 40 0.87 -10.94 0.15
N CYS A 41 0.73 -10.31 1.30
CA CYS A 41 -0.11 -9.12 1.49
C CYS A 41 0.64 -8.07 2.32
N HIS A 42 0.14 -6.83 2.28
CA HIS A 42 0.63 -5.79 3.17
C HIS A 42 -0.46 -5.27 4.14
N LEU A 43 -0.03 -4.73 5.25
CA LEU A 43 -0.90 -4.25 6.32
C LEU A 43 -0.82 -2.74 6.55
N ASP A 44 0.16 -2.08 5.94
CA ASP A 44 0.24 -0.63 5.91
C ASP A 44 -0.79 -0.04 4.93
N VAL A 45 -0.92 1.25 4.94
CA VAL A 45 -1.86 2.00 4.10
C VAL A 45 -1.29 3.39 3.86
N VAL A 46 -1.61 3.97 2.71
CA VAL A 46 -1.36 5.39 2.43
C VAL A 46 -2.22 6.30 3.30
N ASP A 47 -1.87 7.57 3.35
CA ASP A 47 -2.67 8.60 4.00
C ASP A 47 -4.10 8.64 3.44
N ALA A 48 -5.02 9.13 4.27
CA ALA A 48 -6.43 9.16 3.91
C ALA A 48 -6.70 10.01 2.66
N GLY A 49 -6.02 11.15 2.53
CA GLY A 49 -6.39 12.16 1.56
C GLY A 49 -7.72 12.84 1.93
N ILE A 50 -8.38 13.42 0.94
CA ILE A 50 -9.65 14.16 1.09
C ILE A 50 -10.81 13.44 0.39
N GLY A 51 -12.04 13.93 0.59
CA GLY A 51 -13.22 13.45 -0.14
C GLY A 51 -13.89 12.21 0.45
N TRP A 52 -13.60 11.83 1.68
CA TRP A 52 -14.24 10.72 2.37
C TRP A 52 -15.65 11.07 2.84
N ASN A 53 -16.60 10.17 2.58
CA ASN A 53 -17.97 10.26 3.12
C ASN A 53 -18.09 9.64 4.51
N TYR A 54 -17.13 8.80 4.91
CA TYR A 54 -17.05 8.13 6.21
C TYR A 54 -15.65 8.31 6.79
N PRO A 55 -15.45 8.17 8.12
CA PRO A 55 -14.12 8.22 8.72
C PRO A 55 -13.16 7.22 8.06
N PRO A 56 -12.02 7.68 7.48
CA PRO A 56 -11.17 6.79 6.68
C PRO A 56 -10.47 5.69 7.49
N PHE A 57 -10.18 5.93 8.76
CA PHE A 57 -9.48 4.97 9.63
C PHE A 57 -10.41 4.25 10.62
N GLU A 58 -11.72 4.33 10.40
CA GLU A 58 -12.72 3.56 11.12
C GLU A 58 -13.54 2.74 10.13
N LEU A 59 -13.75 1.45 10.46
CA LEU A 59 -14.52 0.58 9.57
C LEU A 59 -16.01 0.94 9.65
N THR A 60 -16.56 1.47 8.57
CA THR A 60 -18.00 1.72 8.44
C THR A 60 -18.65 0.67 7.56
N LYS A 61 -19.75 0.08 8.06
CA LYS A 61 -20.60 -0.82 7.28
C LYS A 61 -21.87 -0.08 6.88
N SER A 62 -22.10 0.08 5.58
CA SER A 62 -23.31 0.69 5.01
C SER A 62 -23.67 0.03 3.70
N ASP A 63 -24.96 -0.18 3.47
CA ASP A 63 -25.51 -0.74 2.23
C ASP A 63 -24.84 -2.04 1.73
N GLY A 64 -24.49 -2.92 2.68
CA GLY A 64 -23.80 -4.18 2.39
C GLY A 64 -22.33 -4.06 2.00
N LYS A 65 -21.74 -2.85 2.12
CA LYS A 65 -20.34 -2.55 1.82
C LYS A 65 -19.58 -2.19 3.08
N LEU A 66 -18.26 -2.35 3.01
CA LEU A 66 -17.32 -1.93 4.06
C LEU A 66 -16.51 -0.74 3.54
N TYR A 67 -16.52 0.37 4.29
CA TYR A 67 -15.81 1.58 3.95
C TYR A 67 -14.70 1.83 4.96
N GLY A 68 -13.54 2.20 4.47
CA GLY A 68 -12.35 2.53 5.27
C GLY A 68 -11.07 2.38 4.47
N ARG A 69 -10.02 3.10 4.84
CA ARG A 69 -8.69 2.99 4.24
C ARG A 69 -8.13 1.58 4.52
N GLY A 70 -7.74 0.85 3.47
CA GLY A 70 -7.26 -0.52 3.57
C GLY A 70 -8.32 -1.62 3.44
N THR A 71 -9.60 -1.28 3.24
CA THR A 71 -10.64 -2.31 3.01
C THR A 71 -10.50 -3.02 1.65
N THR A 72 -9.89 -2.36 0.68
CA THR A 72 -9.58 -2.92 -0.64
C THR A 72 -8.11 -3.22 -0.77
N ASP A 73 -7.25 -2.33 -0.33
CA ASP A 73 -5.81 -2.30 -0.49
C ASP A 73 -5.15 -2.17 0.90
N ASP A 74 -4.58 -3.21 1.48
CA ASP A 74 -4.66 -4.63 1.15
C ASP A 74 -5.17 -5.45 2.36
N LYS A 75 -5.62 -4.78 3.47
CA LYS A 75 -6.11 -5.46 4.69
C LYS A 75 -7.37 -6.31 4.45
N GLY A 76 -8.25 -5.89 3.54
CA GLY A 76 -9.41 -6.71 3.18
C GLY A 76 -9.02 -8.03 2.53
N PRO A 77 -8.23 -8.03 1.45
CA PRO A 77 -7.63 -9.23 0.87
C PRO A 77 -6.85 -10.06 1.88
N ALA A 78 -6.01 -9.43 2.72
CA ALA A 78 -5.25 -10.13 3.76
C ALA A 78 -6.14 -10.90 4.74
N VAL A 79 -7.24 -10.29 5.21
CA VAL A 79 -8.23 -10.97 6.06
C VAL A 79 -8.93 -12.09 5.30
N SER A 80 -9.28 -11.87 4.03
CA SER A 80 -9.92 -12.88 3.19
C SER A 80 -9.01 -14.09 2.99
N VAL A 81 -7.72 -13.87 2.75
CA VAL A 81 -6.72 -14.94 2.68
C VAL A 81 -6.65 -15.71 4.00
N LEU A 82 -6.56 -15.02 5.12
CA LEU A 82 -6.44 -15.65 6.45
C LEU A 82 -7.61 -16.61 6.73
N TYR A 83 -8.84 -16.16 6.50
CA TYR A 83 -10.02 -17.00 6.71
C TYR A 83 -10.22 -18.04 5.62
N GLY A 84 -9.84 -17.75 4.37
CA GLY A 84 -9.82 -18.72 3.28
C GLY A 84 -8.87 -19.88 3.56
N LEU A 85 -7.67 -19.59 4.06
CA LEU A 85 -6.72 -20.62 4.49
C LEU A 85 -7.25 -21.44 5.66
N LYS A 86 -7.93 -20.81 6.62
CA LYS A 86 -8.57 -21.54 7.73
C LYS A 86 -9.65 -22.50 7.24
N ALA A 87 -10.51 -22.06 6.37
CA ALA A 87 -11.55 -22.90 5.77
C ALA A 87 -10.94 -24.06 4.95
N ALA A 88 -9.89 -23.79 4.17
CA ALA A 88 -9.19 -24.81 3.38
C ALA A 88 -8.46 -25.83 4.27
N GLU A 89 -7.91 -25.41 5.40
CA GLU A 89 -7.29 -26.31 6.39
C GLU A 89 -8.34 -27.23 7.00
N GLU A 90 -9.44 -26.67 7.52
CA GLU A 90 -10.52 -27.42 8.18
C GLU A 90 -11.23 -28.43 7.23
N THR A 91 -11.31 -28.09 5.97
CA THR A 91 -11.87 -28.98 4.94
C THR A 91 -10.86 -29.98 4.36
N GLY A 92 -9.60 -29.92 4.80
CA GLY A 92 -8.54 -30.80 4.33
C GLY A 92 -8.13 -30.56 2.86
N LEU A 93 -8.38 -29.36 2.32
CA LEU A 93 -8.01 -29.01 0.96
C LEU A 93 -6.54 -28.65 0.82
N ILE A 94 -5.88 -28.21 1.89
CA ILE A 94 -4.45 -27.92 1.90
C ILE A 94 -3.66 -29.22 1.89
N LYS A 95 -3.02 -29.52 0.76
CA LYS A 95 -2.22 -30.75 0.57
C LYS A 95 -0.72 -30.53 0.64
N LYS A 96 -0.28 -29.27 0.59
CA LYS A 96 1.11 -28.88 0.61
C LYS A 96 1.30 -27.71 1.58
N PRO A 97 2.49 -27.57 2.18
CA PRO A 97 2.74 -26.44 3.07
C PRO A 97 2.60 -25.10 2.37
N VAL A 98 1.89 -24.19 3.03
CA VAL A 98 1.64 -22.81 2.57
C VAL A 98 2.21 -21.84 3.58
N ARG A 99 2.83 -20.78 3.11
CA ARG A 99 3.25 -19.65 3.92
C ARG A 99 2.52 -18.38 3.48
N PHE A 100 1.79 -17.79 4.40
CA PHE A 100 1.25 -16.46 4.22
C PHE A 100 2.21 -15.45 4.85
N ILE A 101 2.69 -14.51 4.04
CA ILE A 101 3.65 -13.46 4.41
C ILE A 101 2.86 -12.15 4.46
N VAL A 102 3.02 -11.38 5.52
CA VAL A 102 2.41 -10.06 5.66
C VAL A 102 3.49 -9.02 5.93
N GLY A 103 3.56 -8.02 5.08
CA GLY A 103 4.46 -6.86 5.19
C GLY A 103 3.80 -5.65 5.84
N CYS A 104 4.58 -4.61 6.10
CA CYS A 104 4.11 -3.37 6.74
C CYS A 104 4.71 -2.10 6.13
N ASN A 105 5.24 -2.16 4.91
CA ASN A 105 5.84 -1.01 4.24
C ASN A 105 5.80 -1.08 2.70
N GLU A 106 4.79 -1.74 2.13
CA GLU A 106 4.60 -1.86 0.68
C GLU A 106 4.47 -0.49 0.04
N GLU A 107 3.63 0.37 0.61
CA GLU A 107 3.27 1.70 0.15
C GLU A 107 4.44 2.70 0.13
N ASN A 108 5.53 2.38 0.84
CA ASN A 108 6.73 3.21 0.93
C ASN A 108 8.01 2.54 0.43
N GLY A 109 7.88 1.52 -0.45
CA GLY A 109 9.01 0.94 -1.17
C GLY A 109 9.47 -0.42 -0.71
N SER A 110 8.70 -1.13 0.14
CA SER A 110 8.84 -2.56 0.47
C SER A 110 10.20 -2.96 1.08
N ASP A 111 10.81 -2.10 1.88
CA ASP A 111 12.04 -2.43 2.61
C ASP A 111 11.82 -3.53 3.68
N ASP A 112 10.59 -3.73 4.11
CA ASP A 112 10.13 -4.83 4.95
C ASP A 112 10.29 -6.18 4.24
N LEU A 113 9.90 -6.28 2.98
CA LEU A 113 10.09 -7.48 2.18
C LEU A 113 11.59 -7.71 1.84
N GLU A 114 12.32 -6.64 1.57
CA GLU A 114 13.78 -6.73 1.42
C GLU A 114 14.45 -7.26 2.69
N TYR A 115 14.01 -6.78 3.86
CA TYR A 115 14.47 -7.30 5.15
C TYR A 115 14.08 -8.75 5.37
N TYR A 116 12.83 -9.11 5.05
CA TYR A 116 12.36 -10.50 5.10
C TYR A 116 13.27 -11.43 4.31
N CYS A 117 13.59 -11.08 3.06
CA CYS A 117 14.43 -11.89 2.18
C CYS A 117 15.87 -12.08 2.69
N LYS A 118 16.34 -11.23 3.59
CA LYS A 118 17.64 -11.40 4.27
C LYS A 118 17.58 -12.41 5.43
N LYS A 119 16.39 -12.70 5.95
CA LYS A 119 16.17 -13.56 7.12
C LYS A 119 15.54 -14.90 6.77
N GLU A 120 14.67 -14.92 5.79
CA GLU A 120 13.85 -16.05 5.40
C GLU A 120 13.88 -16.25 3.88
N ALA A 121 13.77 -17.49 3.44
CA ALA A 121 13.61 -17.80 2.03
C ALA A 121 12.15 -17.62 1.60
N LEU A 122 11.95 -17.09 0.40
CA LEU A 122 10.63 -17.09 -0.23
C LEU A 122 10.24 -18.51 -0.68
N PRO A 123 8.94 -18.86 -0.62
CA PRO A 123 8.43 -20.04 -1.31
C PRO A 123 8.68 -19.98 -2.81
N GLU A 124 8.77 -21.15 -3.44
CA GLU A 124 9.05 -21.24 -4.88
C GLU A 124 7.97 -20.57 -5.74
N LYS A 125 6.73 -20.72 -5.32
CA LYS A 125 5.57 -20.09 -5.95
C LYS A 125 5.00 -19.06 -5.01
N LEU A 126 4.89 -17.84 -5.50
CA LEU A 126 4.35 -16.72 -4.72
C LEU A 126 3.33 -15.96 -5.55
N TYR A 127 2.22 -15.58 -4.94
CA TYR A 127 1.28 -14.64 -5.53
C TYR A 127 0.81 -13.63 -4.48
N THR A 128 0.32 -12.50 -4.96
CA THR A 128 -0.34 -11.49 -4.11
C THR A 128 -1.78 -11.30 -4.59
N PRO A 129 -2.77 -11.24 -3.69
CA PRO A 129 -4.13 -10.86 -4.02
C PRO A 129 -4.34 -9.34 -4.09
N ASP A 130 -3.27 -8.57 -3.93
CA ASP A 130 -3.26 -7.13 -4.01
C ASP A 130 -3.32 -6.69 -5.48
N GLY A 131 -4.51 -6.68 -6.03
CA GLY A 131 -4.73 -6.31 -7.41
C GLY A 131 -6.10 -6.70 -7.94
N GLN A 132 -6.33 -6.42 -9.22
CA GLN A 132 -7.59 -6.76 -9.88
C GLN A 132 -7.61 -8.24 -10.29
N TYR A 133 -8.74 -8.89 -10.07
CA TYR A 133 -8.97 -10.26 -10.48
C TYR A 133 -9.43 -10.36 -11.95
N PRO A 134 -9.19 -11.49 -12.66
CA PRO A 134 -8.68 -12.74 -12.08
C PRO A 134 -7.16 -12.82 -11.92
N VAL A 135 -6.38 -12.20 -12.77
CA VAL A 135 -4.91 -12.23 -12.74
C VAL A 135 -4.35 -11.03 -13.52
N ILE A 136 -3.46 -10.29 -12.90
CA ILE A 136 -2.60 -9.30 -13.56
C ILE A 136 -1.31 -10.02 -13.94
N ASN A 137 -1.02 -10.12 -15.22
CA ASN A 137 0.17 -10.78 -15.75
C ASN A 137 1.11 -9.84 -16.51
N ILE A 138 0.74 -8.55 -16.62
CA ILE A 138 1.54 -7.50 -17.23
C ILE A 138 1.35 -6.21 -16.44
N GLU A 139 2.44 -5.62 -16.02
CA GLU A 139 2.46 -4.31 -15.37
C GLU A 139 3.30 -3.32 -16.18
N LYS A 140 2.92 -2.05 -16.11
CA LYS A 140 3.70 -0.96 -16.70
C LYS A 140 4.93 -0.67 -15.84
N GLY A 141 6.06 -0.43 -16.49
CA GLY A 141 7.24 0.10 -15.81
C GLY A 141 6.99 1.51 -15.27
N MET A 142 7.71 1.88 -14.22
CA MET A 142 7.68 3.19 -13.62
C MET A 142 9.03 3.89 -13.80
N ILE A 143 8.98 5.16 -14.21
CA ILE A 143 10.15 6.05 -14.22
C ILE A 143 9.84 7.23 -13.30
N ARG A 144 10.66 7.40 -12.26
CA ARG A 144 10.59 8.56 -11.37
C ARG A 144 11.74 9.50 -11.70
N GLY A 145 11.41 10.75 -12.09
CA GLY A 145 12.39 11.78 -12.41
C GLY A 145 12.29 12.94 -11.42
N LYS A 146 13.44 13.41 -10.90
CA LYS A 146 13.52 14.65 -10.14
C LYS A 146 14.13 15.73 -11.02
N PHE A 147 13.39 16.81 -11.23
CA PHE A 147 13.85 17.97 -11.98
C PHE A 147 14.16 19.09 -11.00
N SER A 148 15.29 19.71 -11.17
CA SER A 148 15.69 20.87 -10.36
C SER A 148 16.38 21.91 -11.23
N LYS A 149 16.18 23.19 -10.91
CA LYS A 149 16.87 24.31 -11.55
C LYS A 149 17.36 25.27 -10.47
N LYS A 150 18.62 25.57 -10.50
CA LYS A 150 19.19 26.65 -9.67
C LYS A 150 18.74 27.99 -10.26
N LEU A 151 18.08 28.81 -9.47
CA LEU A 151 17.71 30.16 -9.89
C LEU A 151 18.94 31.08 -9.90
N ALA A 152 18.95 32.06 -10.81
CA ALA A 152 19.98 33.08 -10.84
C ALA A 152 19.85 34.01 -9.62
N GLU A 153 20.98 34.59 -9.18
CA GLU A 153 21.02 35.48 -8.00
C GLU A 153 20.24 36.80 -8.19
N ASN A 154 19.96 37.21 -9.44
CA ASN A 154 19.15 38.37 -9.74
C ASN A 154 17.68 37.99 -9.60
N SER A 155 17.03 38.51 -8.56
CA SER A 155 15.61 38.30 -8.31
C SER A 155 14.76 38.74 -9.52
N PRO A 156 14.05 37.82 -10.19
CA PRO A 156 13.14 38.19 -11.25
C PRO A 156 11.98 39.02 -10.67
N LYS A 157 11.41 39.93 -11.47
CA LYS A 157 10.22 40.71 -11.07
C LYS A 157 9.01 39.79 -10.80
N LYS A 158 8.99 38.61 -11.42
CA LYS A 158 7.93 37.60 -11.31
C LYS A 158 8.56 36.27 -10.90
N TYR A 159 8.07 35.68 -9.84
CA TYR A 159 8.59 34.40 -9.33
C TYR A 159 7.54 33.64 -8.52
N ILE A 160 7.77 32.36 -8.38
CA ILE A 160 7.01 31.48 -7.48
C ILE A 160 7.74 31.47 -6.15
N LEU A 161 7.08 31.91 -5.10
CA LEU A 161 7.60 31.90 -3.74
C LEU A 161 7.48 30.50 -3.13
N LYS A 162 6.34 29.83 -3.36
CA LYS A 162 6.06 28.51 -2.88
C LYS A 162 5.17 27.78 -3.87
N ILE A 163 5.38 26.49 -4.04
CA ILE A 163 4.50 25.61 -4.78
C ILE A 163 4.38 24.28 -4.05
N HIS A 164 3.19 23.75 -3.99
CA HIS A 164 2.92 22.42 -3.44
C HIS A 164 1.79 21.76 -4.23
N GLY A 165 1.91 20.46 -4.45
CA GLY A 165 0.87 19.67 -5.11
C GLY A 165 1.17 18.19 -4.96
N GLY A 166 0.25 17.48 -4.31
CA GLY A 166 0.32 16.06 -4.04
C GLY A 166 1.25 15.68 -2.88
N ASP A 167 0.91 14.59 -2.25
CA ASP A 167 1.61 14.04 -1.08
C ASP A 167 2.39 12.77 -1.43
N THR A 168 2.00 12.10 -2.53
CA THR A 168 2.63 10.86 -3.00
C THR A 168 2.94 10.92 -4.48
N VAL A 169 4.02 10.24 -4.91
CA VAL A 169 4.50 10.29 -6.30
C VAL A 169 3.69 9.43 -7.27
N ASN A 170 2.85 8.56 -6.77
CA ASN A 170 2.02 7.62 -7.51
C ASN A 170 0.53 8.00 -7.54
N ALA A 171 0.15 9.11 -6.91
CA ALA A 171 -1.22 9.62 -6.94
C ALA A 171 -1.32 10.95 -7.68
N VAL A 172 -2.42 11.15 -8.40
CA VAL A 172 -2.75 12.45 -8.97
C VAL A 172 -3.16 13.38 -7.83
N PRO A 173 -2.54 14.57 -7.69
CA PRO A 173 -2.92 15.53 -6.67
C PRO A 173 -4.39 15.92 -6.77
N SER A 174 -5.10 15.87 -5.66
CA SER A 174 -6.46 16.40 -5.57
C SER A 174 -6.48 17.92 -5.45
N GLU A 175 -5.40 18.49 -4.91
CA GLU A 175 -5.20 19.91 -4.71
C GLU A 175 -3.75 20.30 -5.01
N ALA A 176 -3.57 21.51 -5.50
CA ALA A 176 -2.26 22.14 -5.61
C ALA A 176 -2.40 23.63 -5.32
N PHE A 177 -1.39 24.22 -4.74
CA PHE A 177 -1.34 25.67 -4.55
C PHE A 177 0.03 26.22 -4.91
N ALA A 178 0.04 27.48 -5.34
CA ALA A 178 1.25 28.25 -5.54
C ALA A 178 1.09 29.65 -4.93
N GLU A 179 2.13 30.10 -4.26
CA GLU A 179 2.30 31.48 -3.83
C GLU A 179 3.23 32.16 -4.83
N ILE A 180 2.73 33.17 -5.50
CA ILE A 180 3.42 33.82 -6.61
C ILE A 180 3.57 35.32 -6.34
N CYS A 181 4.59 35.93 -6.90
CA CYS A 181 4.88 37.34 -6.74
C CYS A 181 5.06 38.02 -8.08
N GLY A 182 4.49 39.24 -8.23
CA GLY A 182 4.69 40.10 -9.39
C GLY A 182 3.83 39.76 -10.62
N PHE A 183 2.88 38.83 -10.51
CA PHE A 183 1.91 38.52 -11.57
C PHE A 183 0.63 39.32 -11.40
N SER A 184 0.03 39.73 -12.52
CA SER A 184 -1.32 40.30 -12.55
C SER A 184 -2.37 39.19 -12.55
N GLU A 185 -3.62 39.54 -12.20
CA GLU A 185 -4.74 38.60 -12.22
C GLU A 185 -4.99 38.06 -13.64
N ASP A 186 -4.90 38.90 -14.68
CA ASP A 186 -5.04 38.49 -16.08
C ASP A 186 -3.99 37.44 -16.48
N GLU A 187 -2.74 37.61 -16.05
CA GLU A 187 -1.66 36.64 -16.32
C GLU A 187 -1.90 35.31 -15.63
N ILE A 188 -2.44 35.32 -14.41
CA ILE A 188 -2.81 34.12 -13.68
C ILE A 188 -3.95 33.39 -14.40
N ASN A 189 -4.97 34.12 -14.82
CA ASN A 189 -6.11 33.57 -15.55
C ASN A 189 -5.69 32.90 -16.87
N ILE A 190 -4.76 33.52 -17.62
CA ILE A 190 -4.22 32.92 -18.83
C ILE A 190 -3.49 31.60 -18.53
N LEU A 191 -2.69 31.55 -17.48
CA LEU A 191 -1.98 30.31 -17.07
C LEU A 191 -2.93 29.22 -16.65
N SER A 192 -4.05 29.55 -16.03
CA SER A 192 -5.05 28.56 -15.58
C SER A 192 -5.81 27.89 -16.73
N LEU A 193 -5.85 28.49 -17.89
CA LEU A 193 -6.56 27.98 -19.09
C LEU A 193 -5.71 26.98 -19.93
N ILE A 194 -4.44 26.80 -19.62
CA ILE A 194 -3.52 25.96 -20.42
C ILE A 194 -3.72 24.47 -20.18
N HIS A 195 -4.45 24.07 -19.15
CA HIS A 195 -4.51 22.70 -18.64
C HIS A 195 -5.88 22.03 -18.69
N ILE A 196 -6.79 22.56 -19.49
CA ILE A 196 -8.11 21.94 -19.67
C ILE A 196 -8.19 21.25 -21.01
#